data_38c41132d295b55539a0758ddf546bde
#
_entry.id   38c41132d295b55539a0758ddf546bde
#
_cell.length_a   1.000
_cell.length_b   1.000
_cell.length_c   1.000
_cell.angle_alpha   90.00
_cell.angle_beta   90.00
_cell.angle_gamma   90.00
#
_symmetry.space_group_name_H-M   'P 1'
#
loop_
_entity.id
_entity.type
_entity.pdbx_description
1 polymer ?
#
loop_
_entity_poly.entity_id
_entity_poly.type
_entity_poly.pdbx_seq_one_letter_code
_entity_poly.pdbx_strand_id
1 'polypeptide(L)'
;LGDGGLRTIPLYGADALALSLAERPVYYVEGEKAMEACVEHKLLATTHGGGSGTRDFGDSLEILRGRTVRLWPDNDAAGREYMAIVQARLRGIAKTVSFVSSPIPLPEKGDAFDYFAKGGTVEMLEKGQPLTEPMVEYLPDDGLRVSIPTPGGPAVFTFTEWESGARSLETQAHIQYGNGEPYQERLNLRSGSKRTELRRELDDFYGKDPGWTKILNSAYNLASGTFLGLDRSKAFQDIAIDNAAMQWALEPLLPLGAPTILFGDGGAGKTYLAEAIMVALATGRPFCGMQGAKMPGLYVDWEDTPSNWARRLDRIVAGLGLTSRPRDVWYWGGQGIPLAQQLEALLRKAQKDGIAFMVLDSALMACGGDPLKAELVGSFFAALARLKVTSLIPAHITKAGETFKPFGSAMWHNLARRTWYVARQQDEESPEIDLGLVCRKVNDGAWPKPIPIKIAFESDRGPVTFVRGSRDTMPKTARDSMSLNVRLQAALAHGYLTVAEIVEELEMDDDKNNNERIRGALKRGAAHKPPLYRQEGAKWGLLSQETGF
;
A
#
# COMPACT_ATOMS: atom_id res chain seq x y z
N LEU A 1 -40.00 -24.33 -2.52
CA LEU A 1 -40.13 -22.93 -2.90
C LEU A 1 -38.75 -22.31 -2.89
N GLY A 2 -38.25 -22.06 -4.04
CA GLY A 2 -37.02 -21.96 -4.66
C GLY A 2 -36.13 -20.82 -4.19
N ASP A 3 -34.86 -21.15 -3.97
CA ASP A 3 -33.72 -20.25 -3.96
C ASP A 3 -33.66 -19.51 -5.29
N GLY A 4 -33.83 -18.18 -5.24
CA GLY A 4 -33.61 -17.29 -6.37
C GLY A 4 -32.13 -17.11 -6.67
N GLY A 5 -31.43 -18.19 -6.97
CA GLY A 5 -30.08 -18.13 -7.54
C GLY A 5 -30.15 -17.46 -8.90
N LEU A 6 -29.48 -16.32 -9.07
CA LEU A 6 -29.18 -15.71 -10.34
C LEU A 6 -28.55 -16.79 -11.24
N ARG A 7 -29.30 -17.28 -12.22
CA ARG A 7 -28.77 -18.20 -13.24
C ARG A 7 -27.82 -17.39 -14.11
N THR A 8 -26.53 -17.51 -13.86
CA THR A 8 -25.49 -17.04 -14.77
C THR A 8 -25.68 -17.75 -16.11
N ILE A 9 -26.00 -17.01 -17.15
CA ILE A 9 -26.06 -17.56 -18.50
C ILE A 9 -24.60 -17.79 -18.92
N PRO A 10 -24.17 -19.05 -19.17
CA PRO A 10 -22.81 -19.32 -19.58
C PRO A 10 -22.51 -18.68 -20.93
N LEU A 11 -21.24 -18.38 -21.20
CA LEU A 11 -20.80 -17.95 -22.51
C LEU A 11 -21.04 -19.10 -23.53
N TYR A 12 -21.45 -18.74 -24.73
CA TYR A 12 -21.55 -19.68 -25.81
C TYR A 12 -20.17 -20.25 -26.15
N GLY A 13 -20.02 -21.56 -26.24
CA GLY A 13 -18.72 -22.21 -26.46
C GLY A 13 -17.86 -22.34 -25.22
N ALA A 14 -18.41 -22.18 -23.99
CA ALA A 14 -17.68 -22.30 -22.72
C ALA A 14 -16.92 -23.64 -22.60
N ASP A 15 -17.46 -24.75 -23.07
CA ASP A 15 -16.80 -26.05 -23.03
C ASP A 15 -15.51 -26.07 -23.88
N ALA A 16 -15.54 -25.45 -25.06
CA ALA A 16 -14.36 -25.33 -25.92
C ALA A 16 -13.28 -24.41 -25.26
N LEU A 17 -13.72 -23.37 -24.59
CA LEU A 17 -12.82 -22.51 -23.82
C LEU A 17 -12.15 -23.29 -22.68
N ALA A 18 -12.90 -24.05 -21.89
CA ALA A 18 -12.40 -24.83 -20.78
C ALA A 18 -11.35 -25.88 -21.21
N LEU A 19 -11.51 -26.45 -22.37
CA LEU A 19 -10.61 -27.48 -22.92
C LEU A 19 -9.42 -26.92 -23.71
N SER A 20 -9.39 -25.61 -23.98
CA SER A 20 -8.33 -24.99 -24.77
C SER A 20 -7.12 -24.57 -23.92
N LEU A 21 -5.93 -24.50 -24.56
CA LEU A 21 -4.72 -23.96 -23.94
C LEU A 21 -4.90 -22.49 -23.56
N ALA A 22 -4.39 -22.11 -22.38
CA ALA A 22 -4.57 -20.76 -21.82
C ALA A 22 -3.90 -19.65 -22.68
N GLU A 23 -2.84 -19.98 -23.40
CA GLU A 23 -2.12 -19.05 -24.28
C GLU A 23 -2.85 -18.75 -25.58
N ARG A 24 -3.83 -19.58 -25.97
CA ARG A 24 -4.57 -19.37 -27.22
C ARG A 24 -5.50 -18.17 -27.08
N PRO A 25 -5.40 -17.15 -27.98
CA PRO A 25 -6.28 -16.00 -27.96
C PRO A 25 -7.75 -16.41 -28.15
N VAL A 26 -8.65 -15.75 -27.40
CA VAL A 26 -10.10 -15.93 -27.48
C VAL A 26 -10.70 -14.73 -28.19
N TYR A 27 -11.45 -14.95 -29.23
CA TYR A 27 -12.21 -13.92 -29.93
C TYR A 27 -13.60 -13.81 -29.31
N TYR A 28 -13.91 -12.63 -28.77
CA TYR A 28 -15.23 -12.35 -28.24
C TYR A 28 -16.02 -11.54 -29.26
N VAL A 29 -17.14 -12.07 -29.74
CA VAL A 29 -17.99 -11.48 -30.78
C VAL A 29 -19.39 -11.20 -30.25
N GLU A 30 -20.24 -10.44 -30.99
CA GLU A 30 -21.55 -10.03 -30.49
C GLU A 30 -22.62 -11.10 -30.57
N GLY A 31 -22.55 -12.00 -31.56
CA GLY A 31 -23.61 -12.98 -31.85
C GLY A 31 -23.10 -14.38 -32.16
N GLU A 32 -24.00 -15.34 -32.02
CA GLU A 32 -23.72 -16.76 -32.25
C GLU A 32 -23.23 -17.02 -33.68
N LYS A 33 -23.83 -16.37 -34.67
CA LYS A 33 -23.46 -16.50 -36.08
C LYS A 33 -22.01 -16.06 -36.35
N ALA A 34 -21.62 -14.94 -35.75
CA ALA A 34 -20.25 -14.45 -35.85
C ALA A 34 -19.26 -15.38 -35.13
N MET A 35 -19.66 -15.97 -34.00
CA MET A 35 -18.87 -16.95 -33.27
C MET A 35 -18.68 -18.22 -34.08
N GLU A 36 -19.76 -18.77 -34.66
CA GLU A 36 -19.70 -19.97 -35.52
C GLU A 36 -18.75 -19.75 -36.70
N ALA A 37 -18.85 -18.62 -37.39
CA ALA A 37 -17.93 -18.26 -38.46
C ALA A 37 -16.45 -18.21 -37.99
N CYS A 38 -16.18 -17.70 -36.81
CA CYS A 38 -14.84 -17.74 -36.22
C CYS A 38 -14.37 -19.20 -36.01
N VAL A 39 -15.23 -20.06 -35.46
CA VAL A 39 -14.92 -21.47 -35.16
C VAL A 39 -14.67 -22.25 -36.45
N GLU A 40 -15.47 -22.06 -37.50
CA GLU A 40 -15.28 -22.67 -38.85
C GLU A 40 -13.89 -22.35 -39.41
N HIS A 41 -13.38 -21.14 -39.13
CA HIS A 41 -12.04 -20.69 -39.51
C HIS A 41 -10.97 -21.01 -38.45
N LYS A 42 -11.25 -21.96 -37.53
CA LYS A 42 -10.32 -22.45 -36.47
C LYS A 42 -9.89 -21.41 -35.45
N LEU A 43 -10.62 -20.31 -35.31
CA LEU A 43 -10.43 -19.39 -34.19
C LEU A 43 -11.13 -19.92 -32.93
N LEU A 44 -10.55 -19.66 -31.78
CA LEU A 44 -11.24 -19.93 -30.52
C LEU A 44 -12.12 -18.71 -30.21
N ALA A 45 -13.43 -18.87 -30.26
CA ALA A 45 -14.36 -17.77 -30.15
C ALA A 45 -15.47 -18.04 -29.13
N THR A 46 -16.06 -16.96 -28.62
CA THR A 46 -17.17 -16.97 -27.67
C THR A 46 -18.07 -15.76 -27.85
N THR A 47 -19.28 -15.86 -27.36
CA THR A 47 -20.23 -14.75 -27.24
C THR A 47 -21.15 -14.95 -26.04
N HIS A 48 -21.85 -13.91 -25.62
CA HIS A 48 -22.90 -14.01 -24.61
C HIS A 48 -24.26 -14.18 -25.27
N GLY A 49 -25.08 -15.11 -24.76
CA GLY A 49 -26.37 -15.48 -25.35
C GLY A 49 -27.44 -14.39 -25.43
N GLY A 50 -27.16 -13.17 -24.92
CA GLY A 50 -28.05 -12.01 -25.04
C GLY A 50 -27.63 -10.97 -26.08
N GLY A 51 -26.53 -11.20 -26.80
CA GLY A 51 -25.99 -10.27 -27.80
C GLY A 51 -25.71 -8.87 -27.23
N SER A 52 -25.74 -7.86 -28.13
CA SER A 52 -25.45 -6.45 -27.76
C SER A 52 -26.46 -5.80 -26.79
N GLY A 53 -27.56 -6.47 -26.46
CA GLY A 53 -28.51 -6.04 -25.42
C GLY A 53 -28.10 -6.37 -24.00
N THR A 54 -27.11 -7.24 -23.80
CA THR A 54 -26.68 -7.70 -22.47
C THR A 54 -25.91 -6.61 -21.74
N ARG A 55 -26.30 -6.36 -20.51
CA ARG A 55 -25.61 -5.44 -19.58
C ARG A 55 -25.19 -6.14 -18.28
N ASP A 56 -25.78 -7.29 -17.98
CA ASP A 56 -25.45 -8.13 -16.83
C ASP A 56 -24.80 -9.43 -17.31
N PHE A 57 -23.54 -9.61 -17.00
CA PHE A 57 -22.74 -10.77 -17.38
C PHE A 57 -22.62 -11.79 -16.24
N GLY A 58 -23.04 -11.42 -15.00
CA GLY A 58 -22.78 -12.26 -13.82
C GLY A 58 -21.33 -12.72 -13.78
N ASP A 59 -21.11 -13.99 -13.46
CA ASP A 59 -19.78 -14.62 -13.42
C ASP A 59 -19.37 -15.25 -14.76
N SER A 60 -20.15 -15.05 -15.84
CA SER A 60 -19.92 -15.74 -17.12
C SER A 60 -18.56 -15.42 -17.75
N LEU A 61 -18.01 -14.24 -17.48
CA LEU A 61 -16.72 -13.80 -18.01
C LEU A 61 -15.51 -14.38 -17.24
N GLU A 62 -15.72 -14.99 -16.08
CA GLU A 62 -14.65 -15.59 -15.27
C GLU A 62 -13.88 -16.70 -15.99
N ILE A 63 -14.53 -17.40 -16.91
CA ILE A 63 -13.87 -18.43 -17.75
C ILE A 63 -12.75 -17.84 -18.63
N LEU A 64 -12.74 -16.53 -18.83
CA LEU A 64 -11.72 -15.80 -19.58
C LEU A 64 -10.54 -15.34 -18.70
N ARG A 65 -10.51 -15.74 -17.43
CA ARG A 65 -9.45 -15.35 -16.49
C ARG A 65 -8.07 -15.78 -16.96
N GLY A 66 -7.15 -14.80 -16.96
CA GLY A 66 -5.77 -15.01 -17.39
C GLY A 66 -5.56 -15.23 -18.89
N ARG A 67 -6.60 -15.10 -19.72
CA ARG A 67 -6.53 -15.30 -21.18
C ARG A 67 -6.30 -14.00 -21.94
N THR A 68 -5.74 -14.10 -23.14
CA THR A 68 -5.72 -13.02 -24.12
C THR A 68 -7.07 -12.99 -24.84
N VAL A 69 -7.81 -11.88 -24.71
CA VAL A 69 -9.13 -11.71 -25.33
C VAL A 69 -9.07 -10.66 -26.44
N ARG A 70 -9.59 -10.99 -27.61
CA ARG A 70 -9.72 -10.13 -28.77
C ARG A 70 -11.18 -9.81 -29.01
N LEU A 71 -11.60 -8.58 -28.72
CA LEU A 71 -12.97 -8.09 -28.89
C LEU A 71 -13.21 -7.73 -30.38
N TRP A 72 -14.20 -8.35 -31.01
CA TRP A 72 -14.54 -8.08 -32.38
C TRP A 72 -15.95 -7.48 -32.47
N PRO A 73 -16.08 -6.15 -32.51
CA PRO A 73 -17.36 -5.47 -32.61
C PRO A 73 -17.97 -5.61 -34.01
N ASP A 74 -19.28 -5.57 -34.08
CA ASP A 74 -19.97 -5.28 -35.31
C ASP A 74 -19.57 -3.88 -35.82
N ASN A 75 -19.60 -3.68 -37.13
CA ASN A 75 -19.16 -2.44 -37.76
C ASN A 75 -20.21 -1.33 -37.66
N ASP A 76 -20.64 -1.03 -36.42
CA ASP A 76 -21.52 0.09 -36.11
C ASP A 76 -21.20 0.72 -34.75
N ALA A 77 -21.92 1.78 -34.37
CA ALA A 77 -21.71 2.47 -33.10
C ALA A 77 -22.14 1.62 -31.88
N ALA A 78 -23.23 0.85 -32.04
CA ALA A 78 -23.78 0.01 -30.97
C ALA A 78 -22.84 -1.15 -30.64
N GLY A 79 -22.26 -1.80 -31.67
CA GLY A 79 -21.26 -2.84 -31.45
C GLY A 79 -19.99 -2.36 -30.75
N ARG A 80 -19.51 -1.20 -31.16
CA ARG A 80 -18.36 -0.57 -30.47
C ARG A 80 -18.67 -0.23 -29.00
N GLU A 81 -19.86 0.30 -28.71
CA GLU A 81 -20.30 0.57 -27.34
C GLU A 81 -20.42 -0.71 -26.50
N TYR A 82 -21.05 -1.74 -27.06
CA TYR A 82 -21.18 -3.04 -26.40
C TYR A 82 -19.81 -3.64 -26.06
N MET A 83 -18.89 -3.69 -27.02
CA MET A 83 -17.55 -4.23 -26.78
C MET A 83 -16.74 -3.38 -25.79
N ALA A 84 -16.98 -2.08 -25.69
CA ALA A 84 -16.38 -1.25 -24.64
C ALA A 84 -16.89 -1.65 -23.24
N ILE A 85 -18.17 -2.03 -23.11
CA ILE A 85 -18.73 -2.55 -21.86
C ILE A 85 -18.09 -3.91 -21.51
N VAL A 86 -17.97 -4.81 -22.48
CA VAL A 86 -17.30 -6.12 -22.30
C VAL A 86 -15.84 -5.91 -21.89
N GLN A 87 -15.12 -4.99 -22.54
CA GLN A 87 -13.76 -4.64 -22.18
C GLN A 87 -13.65 -4.19 -20.73
N ALA A 88 -14.55 -3.30 -20.28
CA ALA A 88 -14.56 -2.81 -18.90
C ALA A 88 -14.80 -3.95 -17.90
N ARG A 89 -15.67 -4.92 -18.21
CA ARG A 89 -15.95 -6.09 -17.37
C ARG A 89 -14.81 -7.11 -17.33
N LEU A 90 -14.04 -7.23 -18.40
CA LEU A 90 -12.88 -8.12 -18.47
C LEU A 90 -11.65 -7.59 -17.74
N ARG A 91 -11.69 -6.36 -17.25
CA ARG A 91 -10.60 -5.78 -16.47
C ARG A 91 -10.39 -6.56 -15.16
N GLY A 92 -9.14 -6.98 -14.91
CA GLY A 92 -8.80 -7.83 -13.76
C GLY A 92 -9.21 -9.31 -13.91
N ILE A 93 -9.89 -9.67 -15.01
CA ILE A 93 -10.21 -11.05 -15.37
C ILE A 93 -9.25 -11.53 -16.47
N ALA A 94 -9.28 -10.92 -17.64
CA ALA A 94 -8.42 -11.31 -18.74
C ALA A 94 -6.97 -10.84 -18.54
N LYS A 95 -6.00 -11.58 -19.10
CA LYS A 95 -4.58 -11.19 -19.12
C LYS A 95 -4.35 -9.95 -19.99
N THR A 96 -4.95 -9.93 -21.17
CA THR A 96 -4.94 -8.78 -22.10
C THR A 96 -6.26 -8.73 -22.85
N VAL A 97 -6.72 -7.52 -23.17
CA VAL A 97 -7.92 -7.28 -23.98
C VAL A 97 -7.57 -6.31 -25.08
N SER A 98 -7.80 -6.70 -26.35
CA SER A 98 -7.57 -5.86 -27.53
C SER A 98 -8.77 -5.91 -28.47
N PHE A 99 -8.94 -4.88 -29.31
CA PHE A 99 -9.96 -4.88 -30.35
C PHE A 99 -9.44 -5.49 -31.64
N VAL A 100 -10.32 -6.21 -32.35
CA VAL A 100 -10.06 -6.66 -33.70
C VAL A 100 -10.52 -5.59 -34.67
N SER A 101 -9.64 -5.17 -35.58
CA SER A 101 -9.97 -4.31 -36.70
C SER A 101 -10.01 -5.17 -37.96
N SER A 102 -11.10 -5.09 -38.73
CA SER A 102 -11.21 -5.84 -39.97
C SER A 102 -10.23 -5.31 -41.02
N PRO A 103 -9.35 -6.17 -41.58
CA PRO A 103 -8.45 -5.77 -42.68
C PRO A 103 -9.14 -5.50 -44.02
N ILE A 104 -10.41 -5.82 -44.15
CA ILE A 104 -11.21 -5.52 -45.33
C ILE A 104 -12.43 -4.69 -44.96
N PRO A 105 -12.95 -3.83 -45.85
CA PRO A 105 -14.12 -3.03 -45.57
C PRO A 105 -15.36 -3.91 -45.33
N LEU A 106 -15.96 -3.73 -44.14
CA LEU A 106 -17.23 -4.39 -43.80
C LEU A 106 -18.41 -3.42 -44.07
N PRO A 107 -19.60 -3.97 -44.40
CA PRO A 107 -20.80 -3.14 -44.48
C PRO A 107 -21.16 -2.59 -43.09
N GLU A 108 -22.10 -1.63 -43.04
CA GLU A 108 -22.70 -1.22 -41.77
C GLU A 108 -23.32 -2.45 -41.08
N LYS A 109 -23.06 -2.62 -39.79
CA LYS A 109 -23.40 -3.82 -38.98
C LYS A 109 -22.74 -5.13 -39.42
N GLY A 110 -21.73 -5.06 -40.29
CA GLY A 110 -20.99 -6.25 -40.70
C GLY A 110 -20.15 -6.79 -39.52
N ASP A 111 -20.16 -8.10 -39.39
CA ASP A 111 -19.55 -8.87 -38.31
C ASP A 111 -18.41 -9.80 -38.80
N ALA A 112 -17.97 -10.72 -37.97
CA ALA A 112 -16.97 -11.72 -38.33
C ALA A 112 -17.44 -12.67 -39.46
N PHE A 113 -18.72 -12.97 -39.52
CA PHE A 113 -19.28 -13.78 -40.63
C PHE A 113 -19.13 -13.04 -41.96
N ASP A 114 -19.51 -11.76 -42.01
CA ASP A 114 -19.37 -10.93 -43.22
C ASP A 114 -17.92 -10.78 -43.66
N TYR A 115 -17.00 -10.72 -42.67
CA TYR A 115 -15.57 -10.70 -42.92
C TYR A 115 -15.11 -11.93 -43.71
N PHE A 116 -15.41 -13.11 -43.18
CA PHE A 116 -15.02 -14.36 -43.84
C PHE A 116 -15.77 -14.58 -45.16
N ALA A 117 -17.06 -14.24 -45.25
CA ALA A 117 -17.85 -14.30 -46.48
C ALA A 117 -17.28 -13.42 -47.61
N LYS A 118 -16.59 -12.34 -47.28
CA LYS A 118 -15.89 -11.45 -48.22
C LYS A 118 -14.45 -11.89 -48.54
N GLY A 119 -14.06 -13.09 -48.12
CA GLY A 119 -12.73 -13.64 -48.40
C GLY A 119 -11.65 -13.21 -47.44
N GLY A 120 -12.00 -12.66 -46.28
CA GLY A 120 -11.07 -12.40 -45.19
C GLY A 120 -10.46 -13.71 -44.65
N THR A 121 -9.20 -13.69 -44.25
CA THR A 121 -8.50 -14.87 -43.71
C THR A 121 -7.93 -14.60 -42.33
N VAL A 122 -7.66 -15.67 -41.58
CA VAL A 122 -7.03 -15.57 -40.26
C VAL A 122 -5.65 -14.91 -40.35
N GLU A 123 -4.88 -15.22 -41.39
CA GLU A 123 -3.54 -14.60 -41.59
C GLU A 123 -3.63 -13.10 -41.85
N MET A 124 -4.69 -12.61 -42.47
CA MET A 124 -4.95 -11.17 -42.62
C MET A 124 -5.24 -10.51 -41.29
N LEU A 125 -5.99 -11.18 -40.39
CA LEU A 125 -6.25 -10.69 -39.02
C LEU A 125 -4.98 -10.67 -38.20
N GLU A 126 -4.11 -11.65 -38.35
CA GLU A 126 -2.86 -11.77 -37.60
C GLU A 126 -1.77 -10.80 -38.08
N LYS A 127 -1.72 -10.51 -39.36
CA LYS A 127 -0.79 -9.51 -39.94
C LYS A 127 -1.15 -8.08 -39.58
N GLY A 128 -2.36 -7.85 -39.06
CA GLY A 128 -2.87 -6.55 -38.65
C GLY A 128 -3.07 -5.58 -39.80
N GLN A 129 -4.11 -4.78 -39.78
CA GLN A 129 -4.18 -3.61 -40.66
C GLN A 129 -3.21 -2.53 -40.13
N PRO A 130 -2.65 -1.70 -41.03
CA PRO A 130 -2.08 -0.43 -40.57
C PRO A 130 -3.14 0.28 -39.73
N LEU A 131 -2.80 0.65 -38.52
CA LEU A 131 -3.64 1.45 -37.64
C LEU A 131 -4.06 2.71 -38.44
N THR A 132 -5.37 2.92 -38.63
CA THR A 132 -5.89 4.12 -39.29
C THR A 132 -6.30 5.20 -38.30
N GLU A 133 -6.59 4.81 -37.06
CA GLU A 133 -6.96 5.70 -35.95
C GLU A 133 -6.18 5.35 -34.68
N PRO A 134 -5.98 6.31 -33.77
CA PRO A 134 -5.37 6.03 -32.48
C PRO A 134 -6.14 5.00 -31.68
N MET A 135 -5.44 4.07 -31.04
CA MET A 135 -6.03 2.99 -30.24
C MET A 135 -5.49 3.05 -28.81
N VAL A 136 -6.35 2.78 -27.83
CA VAL A 136 -5.98 2.65 -26.42
C VAL A 136 -6.33 1.24 -25.94
N GLU A 137 -5.34 0.55 -25.37
CA GLU A 137 -5.50 -0.76 -24.75
C GLU A 137 -5.22 -0.63 -23.25
N TYR A 138 -6.01 -1.32 -22.43
CA TYR A 138 -5.79 -1.42 -20.99
C TYR A 138 -4.86 -2.59 -20.70
N LEU A 139 -3.86 -2.34 -19.87
CA LEU A 139 -2.90 -3.33 -19.39
C LEU A 139 -3.13 -3.61 -17.90
N PRO A 140 -2.57 -4.71 -17.36
CA PRO A 140 -2.56 -4.95 -15.90
C PRO A 140 -1.99 -3.76 -15.12
N ASP A 141 -2.35 -3.68 -13.84
CA ASP A 141 -1.87 -2.65 -12.89
C ASP A 141 -2.10 -1.20 -13.34
N ASP A 142 -3.29 -0.91 -13.88
CA ASP A 142 -3.68 0.38 -14.44
C ASP A 142 -2.80 0.87 -15.61
N GLY A 143 -2.03 -0.02 -16.23
CA GLY A 143 -1.22 0.30 -17.40
C GLY A 143 -2.10 0.65 -18.61
N LEU A 144 -1.59 1.52 -19.48
CA LEU A 144 -2.23 1.88 -20.74
C LEU A 144 -1.23 1.74 -21.89
N ARG A 145 -1.69 1.16 -23.00
CA ARG A 145 -0.96 1.20 -24.27
C ARG A 145 -1.73 2.08 -25.24
N VAL A 146 -1.08 3.11 -25.74
CA VAL A 146 -1.63 4.04 -26.72
C VAL A 146 -0.84 3.88 -28.01
N SER A 147 -1.52 3.46 -29.09
CA SER A 147 -0.93 3.29 -30.41
C SER A 147 -1.42 4.38 -31.34
N ILE A 148 -0.51 5.18 -31.88
CA ILE A 148 -0.80 6.30 -32.78
C ILE A 148 -0.37 5.91 -34.19
N PRO A 149 -1.26 5.92 -35.19
CA PRO A 149 -0.92 5.61 -36.57
C PRO A 149 0.01 6.66 -37.16
N THR A 150 1.03 6.20 -37.89
CA THR A 150 1.93 7.06 -38.66
C THR A 150 2.26 6.39 -40.01
N PRO A 151 2.75 7.15 -41.03
CA PRO A 151 3.11 6.58 -42.31
C PRO A 151 4.21 5.48 -42.25
N GLY A 152 5.11 5.56 -41.26
CA GLY A 152 6.20 4.61 -41.07
C GLY A 152 5.90 3.45 -40.12
N GLY A 153 4.63 3.27 -39.74
CA GLY A 153 4.18 2.29 -38.74
C GLY A 153 3.69 2.97 -37.43
N PRO A 154 3.06 2.25 -36.53
CA PRO A 154 2.51 2.85 -35.34
C PRO A 154 3.61 3.33 -34.38
N ALA A 155 3.40 4.49 -33.76
CA ALA A 155 4.11 4.89 -32.57
C ALA A 155 3.35 4.37 -31.34
N VAL A 156 3.97 3.48 -30.57
CA VAL A 156 3.34 2.79 -29.45
C VAL A 156 3.90 3.35 -28.15
N PHE A 157 3.02 3.82 -27.27
CA PHE A 157 3.33 4.33 -25.95
C PHE A 157 2.75 3.38 -24.91
N THR A 158 3.56 2.79 -24.08
CA THR A 158 3.10 2.00 -22.94
C THR A 158 3.35 2.79 -21.68
N PHE A 159 2.28 3.18 -20.98
CA PHE A 159 2.29 3.98 -19.75
C PHE A 159 2.00 3.08 -18.56
N THR A 160 2.85 3.16 -17.55
CA THR A 160 2.75 2.40 -16.31
C THR A 160 3.12 3.30 -15.12
N GLU A 161 2.95 2.83 -13.91
CA GLU A 161 3.40 3.54 -12.69
C GLU A 161 2.87 4.99 -12.60
N TRP A 162 1.55 5.13 -12.58
CA TRP A 162 0.91 6.43 -12.58
C TRP A 162 0.98 7.14 -11.23
N GLU A 163 1.30 8.43 -11.26
CA GLU A 163 1.20 9.34 -10.12
C GLU A 163 0.39 10.58 -10.51
N SER A 164 -0.68 10.84 -9.74
CA SER A 164 -1.52 12.01 -9.97
C SER A 164 -1.38 13.01 -8.82
N GLY A 165 -0.88 14.21 -9.11
CA GLY A 165 -0.83 15.35 -8.21
C GLY A 165 -1.78 16.48 -8.66
N ALA A 166 -1.90 17.55 -7.86
CA ALA A 166 -2.76 18.70 -8.19
C ALA A 166 -2.37 19.34 -9.54
N ARG A 167 -1.08 19.38 -9.88
CA ARG A 167 -0.54 20.00 -11.10
C ARG A 167 0.27 19.08 -11.98
N SER A 168 0.40 17.79 -11.61
CA SER A 168 1.16 16.80 -12.35
C SER A 168 0.35 15.53 -12.60
N LEU A 169 0.62 14.85 -13.70
CA LEU A 169 0.21 13.49 -13.97
C LEU A 169 1.45 12.79 -14.52
N GLU A 170 2.13 12.06 -13.66
CA GLU A 170 3.40 11.41 -13.98
C GLU A 170 3.19 9.93 -14.24
N THR A 171 3.99 9.39 -15.15
CA THR A 171 3.95 7.98 -15.53
C THR A 171 5.29 7.55 -16.11
N GLN A 172 5.64 6.30 -15.92
CA GLN A 172 6.74 5.68 -16.68
C GLN A 172 6.23 5.35 -18.08
N ALA A 173 6.92 5.85 -19.10
CA ALA A 173 6.57 5.60 -20.50
C ALA A 173 7.64 4.78 -21.21
N HIS A 174 7.19 3.77 -21.96
CA HIS A 174 7.99 3.04 -22.94
C HIS A 174 7.45 3.40 -24.31
N ILE A 175 8.29 3.98 -25.16
CA ILE A 175 7.92 4.50 -26.48
C ILE A 175 8.62 3.67 -27.54
N GLN A 176 7.86 3.12 -28.47
CA GLN A 176 8.42 2.34 -29.59
C GLN A 176 7.85 2.86 -30.90
N TYR A 177 8.72 3.05 -31.87
CA TYR A 177 8.35 3.47 -33.22
C TYR A 177 8.86 2.48 -34.26
N GLY A 178 7.95 1.88 -35.03
CA GLY A 178 8.27 0.85 -35.99
C GLY A 178 8.99 -0.35 -35.33
N ASN A 179 10.08 -0.78 -35.94
CA ASN A 179 10.94 -1.86 -35.43
C ASN A 179 12.16 -1.32 -34.65
N GLY A 180 12.16 -0.03 -34.27
CA GLY A 180 13.25 0.59 -33.51
C GLY A 180 13.33 0.08 -32.07
N GLU A 181 14.48 0.34 -31.43
CA GLU A 181 14.65 0.07 -29.99
C GLU A 181 13.66 0.90 -29.16
N PRO A 182 13.15 0.38 -28.05
CA PRO A 182 12.22 1.12 -27.20
C PRO A 182 12.98 2.24 -26.44
N TYR A 183 12.41 3.45 -26.47
CA TYR A 183 12.83 4.58 -25.68
C TYR A 183 12.05 4.60 -24.36
N GLN A 184 12.69 4.91 -23.24
CA GLN A 184 12.04 4.88 -21.91
C GLN A 184 12.31 6.17 -21.14
N GLU A 185 11.26 6.77 -20.61
CA GLU A 185 11.36 7.98 -19.78
C GLU A 185 10.18 8.10 -18.81
N ARG A 186 10.41 8.82 -17.70
CA ARG A 186 9.35 9.25 -16.80
C ARG A 186 8.78 10.58 -17.27
N LEU A 187 7.51 10.59 -17.60
CA LEU A 187 6.81 11.72 -18.22
C LEU A 187 5.84 12.38 -17.27
N ASN A 188 5.79 13.71 -17.30
CA ASN A 188 4.66 14.47 -16.74
C ASN A 188 3.72 14.89 -17.89
N LEU A 189 2.58 14.21 -18.00
CA LEU A 189 1.64 14.42 -19.10
C LEU A 189 0.96 15.81 -19.08
N ARG A 190 1.04 16.56 -17.97
CA ARG A 190 0.55 17.93 -17.85
C ARG A 190 1.60 19.01 -18.15
N SER A 191 2.87 18.63 -18.33
CA SER A 191 3.97 19.57 -18.58
C SER A 191 4.22 19.79 -20.07
N GLY A 192 3.94 21.00 -20.55
CA GLY A 192 4.25 21.39 -21.94
C GLY A 192 5.75 21.50 -22.24
N SER A 193 6.55 21.95 -21.27
CA SER A 193 8.02 22.04 -21.41
C SER A 193 8.66 20.66 -21.53
N LYS A 194 8.26 19.71 -20.67
CA LYS A 194 8.73 18.32 -20.73
C LYS A 194 8.33 17.63 -22.04
N ARG A 195 7.14 17.89 -22.55
CA ARG A 195 6.69 17.39 -23.86
C ARG A 195 7.58 17.92 -25.01
N THR A 196 8.00 19.19 -24.92
CA THR A 196 8.90 19.80 -25.92
C THR A 196 10.32 19.21 -25.83
N GLU A 197 10.79 18.92 -24.63
CA GLU A 197 12.06 18.25 -24.39
C GLU A 197 12.05 16.83 -24.99
N LEU A 198 11.08 16.01 -24.59
CA LEU A 198 10.87 14.66 -25.13
C LEU A 198 10.78 14.62 -26.67
N ARG A 199 10.09 15.62 -27.27
CA ARG A 199 10.03 15.72 -28.74
C ARG A 199 11.41 15.80 -29.36
N ARG A 200 12.32 16.59 -28.78
CA ARG A 200 13.70 16.75 -29.31
C ARG A 200 14.48 15.44 -29.15
N GLU A 201 14.34 14.79 -28.02
CA GLU A 201 14.99 13.50 -27.74
C GLU A 201 14.51 12.41 -28.70
N LEU A 202 13.20 12.35 -29.00
CA LEU A 202 12.65 11.41 -29.98
C LEU A 202 13.03 11.78 -31.42
N ASP A 203 13.16 13.09 -31.76
CA ASP A 203 13.70 13.53 -33.05
C ASP A 203 15.17 13.06 -33.24
N ASP A 204 15.95 13.06 -32.16
CA ASP A 204 17.34 12.60 -32.19
C ASP A 204 17.42 11.06 -32.18
N PHE A 205 16.55 10.38 -31.47
CA PHE A 205 16.56 8.92 -31.30
C PHE A 205 15.97 8.16 -32.51
N TYR A 206 14.79 8.60 -32.99
CA TYR A 206 14.06 7.94 -34.09
C TYR A 206 14.08 8.74 -35.41
N GLY A 207 14.62 9.95 -35.43
CA GLY A 207 14.54 10.87 -36.54
C GLY A 207 13.31 11.79 -36.52
N LYS A 208 13.36 12.85 -37.35
CA LYS A 208 12.33 13.90 -37.39
C LYS A 208 11.06 13.51 -38.15
N ASP A 209 11.11 12.40 -38.89
CA ASP A 209 10.04 11.97 -39.78
C ASP A 209 9.08 11.07 -39.04
N PRO A 210 8.35 11.16 -38.18
CA PRO A 210 6.92 10.91 -38.13
C PRO A 210 6.09 12.12 -37.64
N GLY A 211 6.74 13.24 -37.33
CA GLY A 211 6.05 14.43 -36.84
C GLY A 211 5.66 14.29 -35.36
N TRP A 212 6.64 14.05 -34.49
CA TRP A 212 6.50 13.78 -33.06
C TRP A 212 5.59 14.75 -32.30
N THR A 213 5.50 16.02 -32.71
CA THR A 213 4.60 17.00 -32.07
C THR A 213 3.14 16.53 -32.08
N LYS A 214 2.64 16.06 -33.22
CA LYS A 214 1.24 15.56 -33.35
C LYS A 214 1.05 14.27 -32.60
N ILE A 215 2.02 13.35 -32.73
CA ILE A 215 1.98 12.03 -32.08
C ILE A 215 1.95 12.19 -30.56
N LEU A 216 2.84 12.98 -29.97
CA LEU A 216 2.90 13.21 -28.54
C LEU A 216 1.64 13.91 -28.02
N ASN A 217 1.10 14.90 -28.75
CA ASN A 217 -0.15 15.53 -28.34
C ASN A 217 -1.32 14.53 -28.30
N SER A 218 -1.43 13.65 -29.30
CA SER A 218 -2.46 12.62 -29.32
C SER A 218 -2.25 11.60 -28.19
N ALA A 219 -1.03 11.09 -28.02
CA ALA A 219 -0.72 10.10 -26.99
C ALA A 219 -0.97 10.65 -25.58
N TYR A 220 -0.52 11.87 -25.28
CA TYR A 220 -0.72 12.53 -23.98
C TYR A 220 -2.21 12.80 -23.68
N ASN A 221 -2.97 13.28 -24.66
CA ASN A 221 -4.40 13.54 -24.48
C ASN A 221 -5.19 12.26 -24.24
N LEU A 222 -4.94 11.21 -25.04
CA LEU A 222 -5.58 9.91 -24.88
C LEU A 222 -5.21 9.25 -23.56
N ALA A 223 -3.92 9.19 -23.24
CA ALA A 223 -3.45 8.59 -21.99
C ALA A 223 -4.00 9.33 -20.76
N SER A 224 -3.94 10.66 -20.74
CA SER A 224 -4.46 11.47 -19.63
C SER A 224 -5.97 11.33 -19.49
N GLY A 225 -6.71 11.42 -20.59
CA GLY A 225 -8.18 11.31 -20.59
C GLY A 225 -8.62 9.91 -20.13
N THR A 226 -7.98 8.87 -20.66
CA THR A 226 -8.28 7.50 -20.29
C THR A 226 -7.94 7.21 -18.83
N PHE A 227 -6.75 7.61 -18.36
CA PHE A 227 -6.35 7.40 -16.97
C PHE A 227 -7.28 8.09 -15.97
N LEU A 228 -7.69 9.32 -16.23
CA LEU A 228 -8.61 10.06 -15.36
C LEU A 228 -10.04 9.50 -15.40
N GLY A 229 -10.43 8.89 -16.52
CA GLY A 229 -11.71 8.21 -16.68
C GLY A 229 -11.76 6.75 -16.20
N LEU A 230 -10.63 6.20 -15.71
CA LEU A 230 -10.60 4.84 -15.17
C LEU A 230 -11.51 4.73 -13.94
N ASP A 231 -12.48 3.85 -14.00
CA ASP A 231 -13.24 3.43 -12.82
C ASP A 231 -12.39 2.47 -11.98
N ARG A 232 -11.96 2.96 -10.82
CA ARG A 232 -11.20 2.17 -9.83
C ARG A 232 -12.09 1.66 -8.71
N SER A 233 -13.40 1.84 -8.82
CA SER A 233 -14.34 1.27 -7.86
C SER A 233 -14.35 -0.25 -7.97
N LYS A 234 -14.55 -0.91 -6.83
CA LYS A 234 -14.83 -2.35 -6.75
C LYS A 234 -16.12 -2.52 -5.98
N ALA A 235 -17.02 -3.36 -6.45
CA ALA A 235 -18.18 -3.72 -5.65
C ALA A 235 -17.72 -4.39 -4.35
N PHE A 236 -18.40 -4.13 -3.25
CA PHE A 236 -18.01 -4.67 -1.93
C PHE A 236 -17.91 -6.21 -1.95
N GLN A 237 -18.82 -6.87 -2.66
CA GLN A 237 -18.84 -8.32 -2.83
C GLN A 237 -17.63 -8.87 -3.60
N ASP A 238 -16.99 -8.04 -4.45
CA ASP A 238 -15.84 -8.42 -5.29
C ASP A 238 -14.50 -8.13 -4.60
N ILE A 239 -14.55 -7.49 -3.43
CA ILE A 239 -13.35 -7.25 -2.62
C ILE A 239 -13.08 -8.54 -1.84
N ALA A 240 -12.01 -9.24 -2.22
CA ALA A 240 -11.56 -10.40 -1.46
C ALA A 240 -11.32 -9.98 -0.01
N ILE A 241 -12.09 -10.54 0.91
CA ILE A 241 -11.88 -10.35 2.33
C ILE A 241 -10.82 -11.37 2.73
N ASP A 242 -9.64 -10.90 3.07
CA ASP A 242 -8.72 -11.72 3.82
C ASP A 242 -9.29 -11.87 5.23
N ASN A 243 -9.99 -12.98 5.48
CA ASN A 243 -10.55 -13.31 6.79
C ASN A 243 -9.47 -13.68 7.81
N ALA A 244 -8.20 -13.57 7.47
CA ALA A 244 -7.11 -13.70 8.41
C ALA A 244 -7.22 -12.59 9.48
N ALA A 245 -6.96 -12.95 10.72
CA ALA A 245 -6.75 -11.98 11.80
C ALA A 245 -5.70 -10.95 11.34
N MET A 246 -5.76 -9.71 11.88
CA MET A 246 -4.77 -8.67 11.60
C MET A 246 -3.37 -9.27 11.60
N GLN A 247 -2.67 -9.13 10.47
CA GLN A 247 -1.32 -9.65 10.33
C GLN A 247 -0.33 -8.67 10.96
N TRP A 248 0.67 -9.21 11.63
CA TRP A 248 1.67 -8.46 12.37
C TRP A 248 3.08 -8.70 11.84
N ALA A 249 3.82 -7.61 11.68
CA ALA A 249 5.27 -7.70 11.56
C ALA A 249 5.90 -7.95 12.95
N LEU A 250 5.39 -7.28 13.99
CA LEU A 250 5.76 -7.49 15.39
C LEU A 250 4.55 -7.18 16.28
N GLU A 251 3.89 -8.20 16.83
CA GLU A 251 2.69 -8.02 17.64
C GLU A 251 3.02 -7.54 19.06
N PRO A 252 2.32 -6.53 19.60
CA PRO A 252 1.26 -5.71 19.03
C PRO A 252 1.77 -4.36 18.48
N LEU A 253 3.08 -4.22 18.24
CA LEU A 253 3.76 -2.96 17.96
C LEU A 253 3.57 -2.53 16.49
N LEU A 254 3.82 -3.44 15.53
CA LEU A 254 3.92 -3.18 14.10
C LEU A 254 2.91 -4.00 13.31
N PRO A 255 1.80 -3.42 12.84
CA PRO A 255 0.94 -4.09 11.86
C PRO A 255 1.68 -4.26 10.53
N LEU A 256 1.42 -5.38 9.85
CA LEU A 256 2.03 -5.70 8.57
C LEU A 256 1.57 -4.73 7.48
N GLY A 257 2.49 -4.30 6.62
CA GLY A 257 2.20 -3.44 5.47
C GLY A 257 1.74 -2.01 5.82
N ALA A 258 1.97 -1.54 7.04
CA ALA A 258 1.45 -0.26 7.51
C ALA A 258 2.51 0.62 8.20
N PRO A 259 2.38 1.97 8.13
CA PRO A 259 3.28 2.88 8.80
C PRO A 259 2.96 2.99 10.31
N THR A 260 4.00 2.80 11.11
CA THR A 260 3.99 3.00 12.57
C THR A 260 4.98 4.08 12.97
N ILE A 261 4.56 5.05 13.77
CA ILE A 261 5.43 6.10 14.31
C ILE A 261 5.81 5.78 15.75
N LEU A 262 7.12 5.83 16.04
CA LEU A 262 7.68 5.91 17.39
C LEU A 262 8.07 7.34 17.67
N PHE A 263 7.42 8.01 18.62
CA PHE A 263 7.72 9.38 18.94
C PHE A 263 8.05 9.56 20.42
N GLY A 264 8.92 10.52 20.72
CA GLY A 264 9.38 10.81 22.06
C GLY A 264 10.52 11.83 22.05
N ASP A 265 11.03 12.19 23.23
CA ASP A 265 12.12 13.15 23.37
C ASP A 265 13.40 12.74 22.64
N GLY A 266 14.27 13.72 22.37
CA GLY A 266 15.62 13.46 21.91
C GLY A 266 16.35 12.57 22.92
N GLY A 267 17.08 11.57 22.43
CA GLY A 267 17.79 10.63 23.31
C GLY A 267 16.90 9.60 24.02
N ALA A 268 15.59 9.51 23.72
CA ALA A 268 14.70 8.51 24.32
C ALA A 268 14.95 7.06 23.86
N GLY A 269 16.02 6.77 23.13
CA GLY A 269 16.37 5.41 22.71
C GLY A 269 15.60 4.89 21.48
N LYS A 270 14.86 5.75 20.76
CA LYS A 270 14.06 5.37 19.58
C LYS A 270 14.87 4.69 18.48
N THR A 271 16.05 5.25 18.16
CA THR A 271 16.99 4.72 17.16
C THR A 271 17.48 3.33 17.55
N TYR A 272 17.95 3.14 18.80
CA TYR A 272 18.35 1.83 19.31
C TYR A 272 17.22 0.80 19.23
N LEU A 273 16.01 1.22 19.60
CA LEU A 273 14.82 0.38 19.55
C LEU A 273 14.47 -0.02 18.12
N ALA A 274 14.50 0.93 17.18
CA ALA A 274 14.20 0.67 15.76
C ALA A 274 15.22 -0.26 15.10
N GLU A 275 16.51 -0.07 15.39
CA GLU A 275 17.61 -0.93 14.95
C GLU A 275 17.49 -2.35 15.51
N ALA A 276 17.18 -2.50 16.81
CA ALA A 276 17.00 -3.80 17.44
C ALA A 276 15.79 -4.57 16.88
N ILE A 277 14.68 -3.86 16.67
CA ILE A 277 13.49 -4.44 16.02
C ILE A 277 13.84 -4.91 14.60
N MET A 278 14.60 -4.13 13.84
CA MET A 278 15.01 -4.52 12.50
C MET A 278 15.86 -5.79 12.50
N VAL A 279 16.83 -5.91 13.41
CA VAL A 279 17.65 -7.13 13.55
C VAL A 279 16.79 -8.33 13.95
N ALA A 280 15.85 -8.13 14.89
CA ALA A 280 14.93 -9.19 15.33
C ALA A 280 14.05 -9.69 14.18
N LEU A 281 13.44 -8.78 13.40
CA LEU A 281 12.63 -9.13 12.24
C LEU A 281 13.47 -9.81 11.14
N ALA A 282 14.65 -9.29 10.80
CA ALA A 282 15.50 -9.88 9.78
C ALA A 282 15.93 -11.32 10.13
N THR A 283 16.07 -11.61 11.44
CA THR A 283 16.46 -12.95 11.93
C THR A 283 15.27 -13.84 12.29
N GLY A 284 14.06 -13.30 12.36
CA GLY A 284 12.86 -14.02 12.81
C GLY A 284 12.85 -14.34 14.31
N ARG A 285 13.64 -13.61 15.11
CA ARG A 285 13.70 -13.80 16.56
C ARG A 285 12.63 -12.99 17.28
N PRO A 286 12.09 -13.50 18.40
CA PRO A 286 11.24 -12.70 19.27
C PRO A 286 11.98 -11.48 19.79
N PHE A 287 11.30 -10.35 19.94
CA PHE A 287 11.85 -9.13 20.52
C PHE A 287 11.10 -8.77 21.81
N CYS A 288 11.76 -8.78 22.94
CA CYS A 288 11.17 -8.49 24.26
C CYS A 288 9.85 -9.22 24.51
N GLY A 289 9.80 -10.53 24.18
CA GLY A 289 8.61 -11.37 24.33
C GLY A 289 7.53 -11.16 23.26
N MET A 290 7.75 -10.26 22.29
CA MET A 290 6.88 -10.07 21.14
C MET A 290 7.28 -10.98 20.00
N GLN A 291 6.30 -11.67 19.41
CA GLN A 291 6.53 -12.49 18.21
C GLN A 291 6.52 -11.62 16.97
N GLY A 292 7.46 -11.87 16.05
CA GLY A 292 7.61 -11.15 14.80
C GLY A 292 7.70 -12.07 13.59
N ALA A 293 7.29 -11.57 12.43
CA ALA A 293 7.53 -12.21 11.15
C ALA A 293 9.00 -12.06 10.75
N LYS A 294 9.56 -13.05 10.05
CA LYS A 294 10.89 -12.88 9.47
C LYS A 294 10.80 -12.02 8.21
N MET A 295 11.49 -10.87 8.20
CA MET A 295 11.37 -9.86 7.14
C MET A 295 12.73 -9.24 6.82
N PRO A 296 13.16 -9.21 5.55
CA PRO A 296 14.30 -8.42 5.11
C PRO A 296 14.07 -6.93 5.36
N GLY A 297 15.06 -6.23 5.95
CA GLY A 297 14.94 -4.86 6.41
C GLY A 297 15.88 -3.88 5.73
N LEU A 298 15.41 -2.66 5.46
CA LEU A 298 16.20 -1.54 4.98
C LEU A 298 16.13 -0.37 5.99
N TYR A 299 17.28 0.07 6.48
CA TYR A 299 17.40 1.27 7.30
C TYR A 299 17.71 2.45 6.40
N VAL A 300 16.81 3.41 6.31
CA VAL A 300 17.00 4.67 5.58
C VAL A 300 17.29 5.78 6.59
N ASP A 301 18.48 6.35 6.52
CA ASP A 301 19.04 7.22 7.53
C ASP A 301 19.31 8.64 6.99
N TRP A 302 18.72 9.64 7.62
CA TRP A 302 18.95 11.06 7.33
C TRP A 302 19.77 11.80 8.39
N GLU A 303 20.07 11.15 9.53
CA GLU A 303 20.66 11.82 10.69
C GLU A 303 22.09 11.39 10.98
N ASP A 304 22.49 10.17 10.62
CA ASP A 304 23.76 9.62 11.06
C ASP A 304 24.63 9.10 9.89
N THR A 305 25.81 8.62 10.21
CA THR A 305 26.76 8.05 9.26
C THR A 305 26.69 6.53 9.22
N PRO A 306 27.01 5.90 8.07
CA PRO A 306 27.04 4.43 7.96
C PRO A 306 27.95 3.77 9.04
N SER A 307 29.05 4.41 9.41
CA SER A 307 29.99 3.89 10.40
C SER A 307 29.41 3.90 11.83
N ASN A 308 28.70 4.95 12.21
CA ASN A 308 28.04 5.04 13.51
C ASN A 308 26.89 4.05 13.60
N TRP A 309 26.06 3.99 12.55
CA TRP A 309 24.99 2.99 12.44
C TRP A 309 25.53 1.56 12.56
N ALA A 310 26.56 1.20 11.80
CA ALA A 310 27.14 -0.13 11.85
C ALA A 310 27.70 -0.48 13.22
N ARG A 311 28.32 0.48 13.92
CA ARG A 311 28.87 0.30 15.27
C ARG A 311 27.75 0.03 16.29
N ARG A 312 26.62 0.77 16.23
CA ARG A 312 25.46 0.51 17.08
C ARG A 312 24.86 -0.85 16.78
N LEU A 313 24.70 -1.16 15.49
CA LEU A 313 24.11 -2.43 15.07
C LEU A 313 24.95 -3.64 15.51
N ASP A 314 26.28 -3.58 15.45
CA ASP A 314 27.17 -4.64 15.96
C ASP A 314 26.95 -4.90 17.45
N ARG A 315 26.78 -3.86 18.26
CA ARG A 315 26.50 -3.97 19.70
C ARG A 315 25.12 -4.61 19.94
N ILE A 316 24.12 -4.26 19.14
CA ILE A 316 22.77 -4.83 19.19
C ILE A 316 22.80 -6.31 18.78
N VAL A 317 23.51 -6.64 17.69
CA VAL A 317 23.70 -8.01 17.18
C VAL A 317 24.30 -8.89 18.28
N ALA A 318 25.36 -8.41 18.95
CA ALA A 318 25.98 -9.11 20.07
C ALA A 318 25.01 -9.27 21.26
N GLY A 319 24.25 -8.21 21.62
CA GLY A 319 23.26 -8.24 22.70
C GLY A 319 22.07 -9.16 22.45
N LEU A 320 21.71 -9.38 21.18
CA LEU A 320 20.70 -10.36 20.78
C LEU A 320 21.27 -11.79 20.68
N GLY A 321 22.54 -12.01 21.06
CA GLY A 321 23.20 -13.31 21.03
C GLY A 321 23.44 -13.85 19.63
N LEU A 322 23.65 -12.98 18.65
CA LEU A 322 24.02 -13.34 17.29
C LEU A 322 25.55 -13.36 17.14
N THR A 323 26.08 -14.31 16.41
CA THR A 323 27.53 -14.45 16.17
C THR A 323 28.02 -13.72 14.91
N SER A 324 27.08 -13.23 14.10
CA SER A 324 27.40 -12.51 12.86
C SER A 324 26.29 -11.52 12.49
N ARG A 325 26.63 -10.53 11.69
CA ARG A 325 25.67 -9.58 11.13
C ARG A 325 24.64 -10.33 10.26
N PRO A 326 23.32 -10.03 10.41
CA PRO A 326 22.30 -10.62 9.54
C PRO A 326 22.49 -10.17 8.09
N ARG A 327 22.31 -11.09 7.14
CA ARG A 327 22.47 -10.81 5.70
C ARG A 327 21.31 -10.00 5.12
N ASP A 328 20.15 -10.10 5.75
CA ASP A 328 18.89 -9.51 5.28
C ASP A 328 18.64 -8.11 5.90
N VAL A 329 19.73 -7.36 6.17
CA VAL A 329 19.70 -5.99 6.69
C VAL A 329 20.58 -5.10 5.84
N TRP A 330 20.00 -4.03 5.31
CA TRP A 330 20.67 -3.05 4.46
C TRP A 330 20.60 -1.65 5.05
N TYR A 331 21.57 -0.82 4.68
CA TYR A 331 21.63 0.60 5.00
C TYR A 331 21.51 1.45 3.75
N TRP A 332 20.77 2.55 3.84
CA TRP A 332 20.61 3.56 2.80
C TRP A 332 20.78 4.95 3.40
N GLY A 333 21.81 5.70 3.00
CA GLY A 333 22.00 7.10 3.42
C GLY A 333 21.04 8.01 2.68
N GLY A 334 20.20 8.74 3.41
CA GLY A 334 19.20 9.67 2.85
C GLY A 334 19.82 10.93 2.22
N GLN A 335 21.03 11.30 2.61
CA GLN A 335 21.83 12.40 2.04
C GLN A 335 21.10 13.76 1.94
N GLY A 336 20.14 14.02 2.84
CA GLY A 336 19.30 15.22 2.80
C GLY A 336 18.25 15.27 1.69
N ILE A 337 18.14 14.20 0.88
CA ILE A 337 17.12 14.10 -0.17
C ILE A 337 15.81 13.57 0.44
N PRO A 338 14.65 14.24 0.24
CA PRO A 338 13.37 13.77 0.75
C PRO A 338 12.98 12.38 0.27
N LEU A 339 12.22 11.63 1.08
CA LEU A 339 11.74 10.29 0.73
C LEU A 339 11.04 10.25 -0.63
N ALA A 340 10.14 11.21 -0.88
CA ALA A 340 9.37 11.27 -2.12
C ALA A 340 10.25 11.41 -3.38
N GLN A 341 11.43 12.04 -3.26
CA GLN A 341 12.36 12.20 -4.37
C GLN A 341 13.25 10.95 -4.58
N GLN A 342 13.38 10.09 -3.56
CA GLN A 342 14.14 8.84 -3.63
C GLN A 342 13.26 7.61 -3.93
N LEU A 343 11.94 7.82 -4.07
CA LEU A 343 10.95 6.74 -4.13
C LEU A 343 11.27 5.67 -5.18
N GLU A 344 11.59 6.06 -6.41
CA GLU A 344 11.87 5.11 -7.50
C GLU A 344 13.14 4.27 -7.24
N ALA A 345 14.15 4.87 -6.64
CA ALA A 345 15.36 4.14 -6.25
C ALA A 345 15.09 3.15 -5.12
N LEU A 346 14.27 3.55 -4.15
CA LEU A 346 13.86 2.70 -3.02
C LEU A 346 12.93 1.57 -3.48
N LEU A 347 12.01 1.82 -4.44
CA LEU A 347 11.18 0.78 -5.06
C LEU A 347 12.03 -0.27 -5.74
N ARG A 348 12.98 0.14 -6.60
CA ARG A 348 13.91 -0.80 -7.24
C ARG A 348 14.72 -1.60 -6.23
N LYS A 349 15.21 -0.96 -5.17
CA LYS A 349 15.94 -1.64 -4.08
C LYS A 349 15.04 -2.65 -3.38
N ALA A 350 13.81 -2.25 -3.03
CA ALA A 350 12.86 -3.11 -2.34
C ALA A 350 12.50 -4.35 -3.17
N GLN A 351 12.23 -4.17 -4.45
CA GLN A 351 11.95 -5.29 -5.37
C GLN A 351 13.15 -6.21 -5.56
N LYS A 352 14.35 -5.64 -5.78
CA LYS A 352 15.56 -6.42 -6.03
C LYS A 352 15.94 -7.32 -4.86
N ASP A 353 15.85 -6.82 -3.63
CA ASP A 353 16.35 -7.49 -2.44
C ASP A 353 15.22 -8.02 -1.53
N GLY A 354 13.97 -7.96 -2.01
CA GLY A 354 12.81 -8.47 -1.27
C GLY A 354 12.53 -7.73 0.04
N ILE A 355 12.84 -6.41 0.10
CA ILE A 355 12.65 -5.62 1.32
C ILE A 355 11.16 -5.58 1.69
N ALA A 356 10.85 -6.02 2.88
CA ALA A 356 9.49 -6.04 3.42
C ALA A 356 9.29 -5.13 4.65
N PHE A 357 10.40 -4.66 5.24
CA PHE A 357 10.40 -3.75 6.38
C PHE A 357 11.36 -2.59 6.16
N MET A 358 10.95 -1.36 6.49
CA MET A 358 11.80 -0.17 6.43
C MET A 358 11.77 0.60 7.75
N VAL A 359 12.94 1.01 8.21
CA VAL A 359 13.09 2.06 9.23
C VAL A 359 13.42 3.36 8.50
N LEU A 360 12.74 4.45 8.87
CA LEU A 360 12.91 5.78 8.26
C LEU A 360 13.31 6.77 9.36
N ASP A 361 14.59 6.93 9.61
CA ASP A 361 15.13 7.75 10.73
C ASP A 361 15.81 9.02 10.20
N SER A 362 15.21 10.17 10.40
CA SER A 362 13.96 10.43 11.10
C SER A 362 12.89 11.03 10.17
N ALA A 363 11.65 10.98 10.63
CA ALA A 363 10.49 11.54 9.94
C ALA A 363 10.69 13.00 9.50
N LEU A 364 11.31 13.80 10.38
CA LEU A 364 11.51 15.24 10.16
C LEU A 364 12.36 15.52 8.92
N MET A 365 13.48 14.84 8.80
CA MET A 365 14.41 15.03 7.68
C MET A 365 13.89 14.37 6.40
N ALA A 366 13.24 13.23 6.55
CA ALA A 366 12.68 12.46 5.44
C ALA A 366 11.54 13.18 4.70
N CYS A 367 10.77 14.07 5.37
CA CYS A 367 9.69 14.81 4.73
C CYS A 367 10.18 15.96 3.82
N GLY A 368 11.44 16.39 3.95
CA GLY A 368 12.07 17.32 3.03
C GLY A 368 11.66 18.77 3.20
N GLY A 369 11.35 19.22 4.42
CA GLY A 369 11.05 20.61 4.72
C GLY A 369 10.35 20.79 6.06
N ASP A 370 9.55 21.86 6.18
CA ASP A 370 8.84 22.16 7.42
C ASP A 370 7.79 21.07 7.76
N PRO A 371 7.97 20.31 8.84
CA PRO A 371 7.07 19.22 9.23
C PRO A 371 5.70 19.70 9.71
N LEU A 372 5.49 21.00 9.87
CA LEU A 372 4.19 21.63 10.17
C LEU A 372 3.32 21.73 8.91
N LYS A 373 3.89 21.68 7.71
CA LYS A 373 3.16 21.75 6.44
C LYS A 373 2.49 20.42 6.11
N ALA A 374 1.17 20.40 6.13
CA ALA A 374 0.37 19.20 5.85
C ALA A 374 0.66 18.60 4.46
N GLU A 375 1.00 19.42 3.46
CA GLU A 375 1.31 19.01 2.09
C GLU A 375 2.57 18.14 2.04
N LEU A 376 3.63 18.51 2.75
CA LEU A 376 4.88 17.74 2.80
C LEU A 376 4.70 16.41 3.53
N VAL A 377 3.96 16.42 4.65
CA VAL A 377 3.62 15.20 5.38
C VAL A 377 2.74 14.28 4.53
N GLY A 378 1.77 14.85 3.79
CA GLY A 378 0.95 14.11 2.83
C GLY A 378 1.78 13.44 1.74
N SER A 379 2.75 14.16 1.16
CA SER A 379 3.68 13.64 0.15
C SER A 379 4.55 12.50 0.69
N PHE A 380 5.06 12.62 1.92
CA PHE A 380 5.80 11.57 2.61
C PHE A 380 4.98 10.27 2.76
N PHE A 381 3.75 10.37 3.26
CA PHE A 381 2.88 9.19 3.42
C PHE A 381 2.39 8.63 2.09
N ALA A 382 2.22 9.46 1.05
CA ALA A 382 1.91 8.99 -0.30
C ALA A 382 3.06 8.15 -0.88
N ALA A 383 4.31 8.58 -0.66
CA ALA A 383 5.49 7.80 -1.04
C ALA A 383 5.56 6.45 -0.29
N LEU A 384 5.29 6.46 1.02
CA LEU A 384 5.21 5.22 1.81
C LEU A 384 4.14 4.25 1.30
N ALA A 385 2.96 4.77 0.96
CA ALA A 385 1.87 3.94 0.44
C ALA A 385 2.25 3.24 -0.87
N ARG A 386 3.10 3.88 -1.70
CA ARG A 386 3.63 3.27 -2.93
C ARG A 386 4.68 2.19 -2.67
N LEU A 387 5.51 2.36 -1.65
CA LEU A 387 6.51 1.35 -1.27
C LEU A 387 5.89 0.03 -0.82
N LYS A 388 4.64 0.05 -0.32
CA LYS A 388 3.89 -1.15 0.13
C LYS A 388 4.67 -2.03 1.12
N VAL A 389 5.49 -1.42 1.96
CA VAL A 389 6.29 -2.10 2.98
C VAL A 389 5.79 -1.77 4.38
N THR A 390 6.05 -2.64 5.34
CA THR A 390 5.90 -2.29 6.76
C THR A 390 6.94 -1.24 7.12
N SER A 391 6.55 -0.15 7.76
CA SER A 391 7.50 0.91 8.10
C SER A 391 7.43 1.34 9.55
N LEU A 392 8.60 1.57 10.14
CA LEU A 392 8.81 2.12 11.47
C LEU A 392 9.51 3.47 11.35
N ILE A 393 8.90 4.51 11.93
CA ILE A 393 9.29 5.89 11.70
C ILE A 393 9.59 6.56 13.05
N PRO A 394 10.86 6.68 13.46
CA PRO A 394 11.26 7.51 14.58
C PRO A 394 10.91 8.98 14.34
N ALA A 395 10.31 9.63 15.35
CA ALA A 395 9.89 11.03 15.30
C ALA A 395 10.10 11.72 16.66
N HIS A 396 10.23 13.04 16.65
CA HIS A 396 10.28 13.83 17.87
C HIS A 396 8.87 14.10 18.42
N ILE A 397 8.81 14.49 19.71
CA ILE A 397 7.58 14.90 20.38
C ILE A 397 7.41 16.42 20.30
N THR A 398 6.17 16.88 20.32
CA THR A 398 5.85 18.31 20.52
C THR A 398 6.10 18.68 21.98
N LYS A 399 6.97 19.66 22.22
CA LYS A 399 7.29 20.15 23.58
C LYS A 399 6.22 21.07 24.18
N ALA A 400 5.22 21.51 23.41
CA ALA A 400 4.18 22.41 23.86
C ALA A 400 2.95 21.65 24.36
N GLY A 401 2.81 21.57 25.69
CA GLY A 401 1.62 21.05 26.36
C GLY A 401 1.54 19.51 26.45
N GLU A 402 0.59 19.02 27.24
CA GLU A 402 0.34 17.60 27.56
C GLU A 402 -0.19 16.74 26.41
N THR A 403 0.11 17.05 25.17
CA THR A 403 -0.60 16.42 24.03
C THR A 403 -0.07 15.05 23.61
N PHE A 404 1.11 14.63 24.07
CA PHE A 404 1.73 13.32 23.72
C PHE A 404 1.47 12.91 22.27
N LYS A 405 1.85 13.76 21.32
CA LYS A 405 1.70 13.57 19.88
C LYS A 405 3.03 13.77 19.17
N PRO A 406 3.24 13.17 17.98
CA PRO A 406 4.41 13.46 17.14
C PRO A 406 4.51 14.97 16.87
N PHE A 407 5.74 15.48 16.83
CA PHE A 407 6.02 16.88 16.48
C PHE A 407 5.64 17.15 15.01
N GLY A 408 5.06 18.32 14.79
CA GLY A 408 4.71 18.80 13.46
C GLY A 408 3.20 18.82 13.20
N SER A 409 2.81 18.69 11.96
CA SER A 409 1.41 18.67 11.54
C SER A 409 0.64 17.52 12.21
N ALA A 410 -0.63 17.76 12.54
CA ALA A 410 -1.55 16.71 13.00
C ALA A 410 -1.62 15.52 12.03
N MET A 411 -1.23 15.71 10.77
CA MET A 411 -1.19 14.68 9.74
C MET A 411 -0.23 13.54 10.10
N TRP A 412 0.88 13.79 10.80
CA TRP A 412 1.76 12.72 11.29
C TRP A 412 1.01 11.70 12.12
N HIS A 413 0.22 12.18 13.07
CA HIS A 413 -0.62 11.31 13.89
C HIS A 413 -1.77 10.68 13.08
N ASN A 414 -2.40 11.46 12.19
CA ASN A 414 -3.61 11.03 11.49
C ASN A 414 -3.35 10.01 10.38
N LEU A 415 -2.23 10.10 9.65
CA LEU A 415 -1.92 9.22 8.52
C LEU A 415 -1.22 7.93 8.92
N ALA A 416 -0.50 7.90 10.06
CA ALA A 416 0.04 6.66 10.59
C ALA A 416 -1.08 5.69 11.00
N ARG A 417 -0.88 4.38 10.83
CA ARG A 417 -1.82 3.35 11.32
C ARG A 417 -1.74 3.19 12.82
N ARG A 418 -0.53 3.26 13.37
CA ARG A 418 -0.27 3.27 14.82
C ARG A 418 0.73 4.34 15.18
N THR A 419 0.56 4.90 16.37
CA THR A 419 1.56 5.79 16.96
C THR A 419 1.83 5.37 18.39
N TRP A 420 3.12 5.30 18.73
CA TRP A 420 3.58 4.91 20.04
C TRP A 420 4.44 6.01 20.65
N TYR A 421 4.05 6.44 21.84
CA TYR A 421 4.88 7.33 22.67
C TYR A 421 5.94 6.51 23.39
N VAL A 422 7.19 6.94 23.28
CA VAL A 422 8.35 6.35 23.94
C VAL A 422 8.80 7.29 25.04
N ALA A 423 8.52 6.93 26.27
CA ALA A 423 9.04 7.59 27.46
C ALA A 423 10.33 6.91 27.92
N ARG A 424 11.24 7.68 28.47
CA ARG A 424 12.53 7.21 29.01
C ARG A 424 12.66 7.62 30.47
N GLN A 425 13.22 6.72 31.27
CA GLN A 425 13.75 6.98 32.59
C GLN A 425 15.14 6.34 32.71
N GLN A 426 16.09 7.07 33.25
CA GLN A 426 17.44 6.56 33.50
C GLN A 426 18.00 7.31 34.68
N ASP A 427 18.57 6.59 35.65
CA ASP A 427 19.36 7.15 36.71
C ASP A 427 20.75 7.53 36.15
N GLU A 428 21.30 8.67 36.56
CA GLU A 428 22.53 9.24 35.98
C GLU A 428 23.72 8.28 36.02
N GLU A 429 23.80 7.42 37.02
CA GLU A 429 24.88 6.43 37.19
C GLU A 429 24.56 5.05 36.64
N SER A 430 23.33 4.84 36.12
CA SER A 430 22.90 3.53 35.62
C SER A 430 23.25 3.32 34.14
N PRO A 431 23.85 2.17 33.78
CA PRO A 431 24.01 1.78 32.38
C PRO A 431 22.70 1.30 31.76
N GLU A 432 21.61 1.31 32.52
CA GLU A 432 20.32 0.83 32.09
C GLU A 432 19.36 1.98 31.81
N ILE A 433 18.50 1.80 30.79
CA ILE A 433 17.44 2.74 30.45
C ILE A 433 16.11 1.99 30.51
N ASP A 434 15.20 2.48 31.32
CA ASP A 434 13.82 1.99 31.32
C ASP A 434 12.99 2.78 30.31
N LEU A 435 12.34 2.06 29.38
CA LEU A 435 11.44 2.60 28.40
C LEU A 435 9.99 2.16 28.67
N GLY A 436 9.07 3.09 28.44
CA GLY A 436 7.65 2.81 28.41
C GLY A 436 7.07 3.15 27.03
N LEU A 437 6.61 2.17 26.29
CA LEU A 437 5.92 2.39 25.02
C LEU A 437 4.41 2.42 25.28
N VAL A 438 3.78 3.56 25.02
CA VAL A 438 2.33 3.74 25.19
C VAL A 438 1.69 4.03 23.85
N CYS A 439 0.77 3.17 23.44
CA CYS A 439 0.04 3.37 22.20
C CYS A 439 -0.85 4.62 22.30
N ARG A 440 -0.78 5.49 21.30
CA ARG A 440 -1.51 6.78 21.26
C ARG A 440 -2.52 6.84 20.12
N LYS A 441 -2.44 5.90 19.19
CA LYS A 441 -3.41 5.74 18.11
C LYS A 441 -3.47 4.29 17.65
N VAL A 442 -4.70 3.83 17.45
CA VAL A 442 -5.05 2.55 16.83
C VAL A 442 -6.15 2.82 15.84
N ASN A 443 -5.97 2.42 14.58
CA ASN A 443 -7.04 2.49 13.58
C ASN A 443 -7.85 1.20 13.54
N ASP A 444 -7.20 0.06 13.85
CA ASP A 444 -7.78 -1.26 13.67
C ASP A 444 -7.58 -2.08 14.96
N GLY A 445 -8.66 -2.54 15.55
CA GLY A 445 -8.65 -3.43 16.70
C GLY A 445 -8.62 -2.76 18.07
N ALA A 446 -8.34 -3.55 19.09
CA ALA A 446 -8.27 -3.10 20.48
C ALA A 446 -7.00 -2.31 20.78
N TRP A 447 -7.06 -1.45 21.79
CA TRP A 447 -5.89 -0.74 22.31
C TRP A 447 -4.92 -1.74 22.93
N PRO A 448 -3.67 -1.78 22.48
CA PRO A 448 -2.67 -2.65 23.09
C PRO A 448 -2.27 -2.14 24.46
N LYS A 449 -1.85 -3.06 25.31
CA LYS A 449 -1.27 -2.72 26.61
C LYS A 449 0.05 -2.00 26.42
N PRO A 450 0.45 -1.11 27.37
CA PRO A 450 1.77 -0.51 27.38
C PRO A 450 2.88 -1.55 27.38
N ILE A 451 4.00 -1.23 26.73
CA ILE A 451 5.12 -2.15 26.57
C ILE A 451 6.33 -1.59 27.33
N PRO A 452 6.63 -2.08 28.54
CA PRO A 452 7.88 -1.75 29.22
C PRO A 452 9.04 -2.52 28.56
N ILE A 453 10.15 -1.80 28.32
CA ILE A 453 11.39 -2.37 27.78
C ILE A 453 12.55 -1.79 28.56
N LYS A 454 13.50 -2.63 28.93
CA LYS A 454 14.77 -2.20 29.52
C LYS A 454 15.87 -2.37 28.47
N ILE A 455 16.66 -1.31 28.26
CA ILE A 455 17.89 -1.34 27.45
C ILE A 455 19.06 -1.32 28.44
N ALA A 456 20.00 -2.25 28.33
CA ALA A 456 21.20 -2.24 29.14
C ALA A 456 22.45 -2.16 28.24
N PHE A 457 23.37 -1.29 28.64
CA PHE A 457 24.65 -1.08 27.99
C PHE A 457 25.75 -1.69 28.88
N GLU A 458 26.31 -2.81 28.45
CA GLU A 458 27.35 -3.48 29.25
C GLU A 458 28.61 -2.59 29.45
N SER A 459 28.94 -1.82 28.40
CA SER A 459 30.02 -0.82 28.39
C SER A 459 29.89 0.09 27.17
N ASP A 460 30.78 1.05 27.00
CA ASP A 460 30.81 1.95 25.81
C ASP A 460 31.00 1.20 24.50
N ARG A 461 31.58 0.01 24.51
CA ARG A 461 31.84 -0.82 23.34
C ARG A 461 31.20 -2.20 23.42
N GLY A 462 30.63 -2.55 24.57
CA GLY A 462 30.01 -3.84 24.83
C GLY A 462 28.64 -4.00 24.18
N PRO A 463 28.05 -5.18 24.33
CA PRO A 463 26.71 -5.48 23.86
C PRO A 463 25.66 -4.52 24.39
N VAL A 464 24.60 -4.33 23.60
CA VAL A 464 23.38 -3.63 24.03
C VAL A 464 22.25 -4.64 24.05
N THR A 465 21.72 -4.89 25.23
CA THR A 465 20.66 -5.88 25.43
C THR A 465 19.29 -5.23 25.60
N PHE A 466 18.26 -5.95 25.20
CA PHE A 466 16.88 -5.53 25.29
C PHE A 466 16.09 -6.64 25.98
N VAL A 467 15.43 -6.28 27.08
CA VAL A 467 14.57 -7.22 27.79
C VAL A 467 13.21 -6.61 28.07
N ARG A 468 12.21 -7.48 28.23
CA ARG A 468 10.89 -7.03 28.67
C ARG A 468 11.01 -6.50 30.10
N GLY A 469 10.66 -5.24 30.31
CA GLY A 469 10.57 -4.64 31.64
C GLY A 469 9.32 -5.08 32.40
N SER A 470 9.24 -4.70 33.67
CA SER A 470 8.03 -4.80 34.45
C SER A 470 7.23 -3.49 34.37
N ARG A 471 5.99 -3.54 34.83
CA ARG A 471 5.16 -2.35 34.96
C ARG A 471 5.73 -1.34 35.97
N ASP A 472 6.32 -1.84 37.03
CA ASP A 472 6.86 -1.00 38.14
C ASP A 472 8.09 -0.21 37.68
N THR A 473 8.85 -0.74 36.70
CA THR A 473 10.00 -0.04 36.10
C THR A 473 9.59 0.95 35.00
N MET A 474 8.30 1.10 34.74
CA MET A 474 7.80 1.95 33.67
C MET A 474 7.98 3.43 34.01
N PRO A 475 8.56 4.25 33.12
CA PRO A 475 8.74 5.68 33.35
C PRO A 475 7.45 6.38 33.80
N LYS A 476 7.55 7.31 34.77
CA LYS A 476 6.41 8.12 35.25
C LYS A 476 5.71 8.81 34.10
N THR A 477 6.44 9.42 33.17
CA THR A 477 5.90 10.09 31.98
C THR A 477 5.11 9.13 31.07
N ALA A 478 5.49 7.85 31.00
CA ALA A 478 4.70 6.82 30.32
C ALA A 478 3.39 6.56 31.08
N ARG A 479 3.45 6.36 32.38
CA ARG A 479 2.27 6.14 33.24
C ARG A 479 1.28 7.32 33.14
N ASP A 480 1.77 8.55 33.21
CA ASP A 480 0.95 9.76 33.10
C ASP A 480 0.33 9.97 31.73
N SER A 481 0.96 9.48 30.69
CA SER A 481 0.43 9.52 29.31
C SER A 481 -0.73 8.56 29.07
N MET A 482 -0.98 7.58 29.95
CA MET A 482 -2.07 6.62 29.82
C MET A 482 -3.42 7.26 30.11
N SER A 483 -4.49 6.68 29.57
CA SER A 483 -5.84 7.10 29.93
C SER A 483 -6.12 6.83 31.42
N LEU A 484 -6.95 7.69 32.04
CA LEU A 484 -7.31 7.54 33.45
C LEU A 484 -7.87 6.13 33.75
N ASN A 485 -8.66 5.55 32.84
CA ASN A 485 -9.18 4.19 33.04
C ASN A 485 -8.08 3.13 33.13
N VAL A 486 -7.06 3.21 32.29
CA VAL A 486 -5.92 2.28 32.32
C VAL A 486 -5.14 2.46 33.63
N ARG A 487 -4.94 3.69 34.07
CA ARG A 487 -4.29 4.00 35.35
C ARG A 487 -5.09 3.47 36.54
N LEU A 488 -6.43 3.64 36.53
CA LEU A 488 -7.33 3.11 37.56
C LEU A 488 -7.32 1.59 37.63
N GLN A 489 -7.41 0.91 36.49
CA GLN A 489 -7.31 -0.55 36.46
C GLN A 489 -6.00 -1.05 37.04
N ALA A 490 -4.97 -0.28 36.81
CA ALA A 490 -3.66 -0.53 37.34
C ALA A 490 -3.58 -0.39 38.87
N ALA A 491 -4.03 0.72 39.40
CA ALA A 491 -4.03 0.97 40.84
C ALA A 491 -4.89 -0.06 41.59
N LEU A 492 -6.02 -0.45 40.99
CA LEU A 492 -6.96 -1.39 41.61
C LEU A 492 -6.61 -2.89 41.37
N ALA A 493 -5.54 -3.20 40.63
CA ALA A 493 -5.14 -4.58 40.36
C ALA A 493 -4.69 -5.34 41.64
N HIS A 494 -4.22 -4.62 42.64
CA HIS A 494 -3.67 -5.18 43.87
C HIS A 494 -4.66 -5.16 45.06
N GLY A 495 -5.87 -4.66 44.85
CA GLY A 495 -6.89 -4.65 45.91
C GLY A 495 -7.87 -3.49 45.83
N TYR A 496 -8.66 -3.37 46.92
CA TYR A 496 -9.67 -2.34 47.04
C TYR A 496 -9.08 -1.07 47.67
N LEU A 497 -9.19 0.07 46.99
CA LEU A 497 -8.68 1.36 47.39
C LEU A 497 -9.81 2.39 47.52
N THR A 498 -9.67 3.31 48.47
CA THR A 498 -10.47 4.54 48.54
C THR A 498 -10.05 5.51 47.43
N VAL A 499 -10.86 6.54 47.17
CA VAL A 499 -10.48 7.56 46.18
C VAL A 499 -9.21 8.31 46.59
N ALA A 500 -8.99 8.55 47.89
CA ALA A 500 -7.76 9.20 48.38
C ALA A 500 -6.52 8.31 48.16
N GLU A 501 -6.62 6.99 48.49
CA GLU A 501 -5.56 6.01 48.20
C GLU A 501 -5.29 5.88 46.71
N ILE A 502 -6.33 5.99 45.84
CA ILE A 502 -6.15 6.00 44.38
C ILE A 502 -5.41 7.27 43.92
N VAL A 503 -5.72 8.44 44.46
CA VAL A 503 -5.04 9.70 44.13
C VAL A 503 -3.56 9.59 44.47
N GLU A 504 -3.23 9.06 45.66
CA GLU A 504 -1.87 8.80 46.08
C GLU A 504 -1.15 7.79 45.17
N GLU A 505 -1.77 6.63 44.89
CA GLU A 505 -1.22 5.58 44.01
C GLU A 505 -0.98 6.06 42.57
N LEU A 506 -1.83 6.98 42.10
CA LEU A 506 -1.68 7.59 40.77
C LEU A 506 -0.73 8.79 40.76
N GLU A 507 -0.14 9.14 41.89
CA GLU A 507 0.74 10.31 42.06
C GLU A 507 0.10 11.61 41.53
N MET A 508 -1.20 11.80 41.75
CA MET A 508 -1.97 12.97 41.33
C MET A 508 -2.09 13.97 42.48
N ASP A 509 -2.27 15.24 42.16
CA ASP A 509 -2.60 16.23 43.19
C ASP A 509 -3.94 15.90 43.85
N ASP A 510 -3.98 15.89 45.17
CA ASP A 510 -5.22 15.69 45.95
C ASP A 510 -6.06 16.96 45.93
N ASP A 511 -6.69 17.24 44.80
CA ASP A 511 -7.58 18.36 44.62
C ASP A 511 -9.01 17.90 44.26
N LYS A 512 -9.95 18.82 44.39
CA LYS A 512 -11.37 18.54 44.11
C LYS A 512 -11.57 18.04 42.67
N ASN A 513 -10.84 18.58 41.70
CA ASN A 513 -11.02 18.25 40.28
C ASN A 513 -10.56 16.81 39.97
N ASN A 514 -9.39 16.41 40.46
CA ASN A 514 -8.87 15.05 40.29
C ASN A 514 -9.74 14.04 41.04
N ASN A 515 -10.18 14.34 42.24
CA ASN A 515 -11.10 13.51 42.99
C ASN A 515 -12.44 13.29 42.26
N GLU A 516 -13.02 14.34 41.66
CA GLU A 516 -14.25 14.25 40.88
C GLU A 516 -14.04 13.47 39.58
N ARG A 517 -12.91 13.67 38.90
CA ARG A 517 -12.54 12.90 37.68
C ARG A 517 -12.43 11.40 37.96
N ILE A 518 -11.77 11.02 39.05
CA ILE A 518 -11.62 9.62 39.47
C ILE A 518 -12.98 9.02 39.83
N ARG A 519 -13.78 9.69 40.69
CA ARG A 519 -15.13 9.21 41.04
C ARG A 519 -16.02 9.05 39.80
N GLY A 520 -15.95 10.00 38.87
CA GLY A 520 -16.68 9.94 37.62
C GLY A 520 -16.27 8.77 36.73
N ALA A 521 -14.96 8.49 36.64
CA ALA A 521 -14.43 7.37 35.87
C ALA A 521 -14.82 6.01 36.49
N LEU A 522 -14.70 5.87 37.81
CA LEU A 522 -15.11 4.67 38.56
C LEU A 522 -16.59 4.37 38.41
N LYS A 523 -17.48 5.38 38.58
CA LYS A 523 -18.93 5.24 38.38
C LYS A 523 -19.29 4.81 36.94
N ARG A 524 -18.65 5.41 35.92
CA ARG A 524 -18.86 5.00 34.52
C ARG A 524 -18.40 3.57 34.27
N GLY A 525 -17.25 3.19 34.81
CA GLY A 525 -16.75 1.81 34.70
C GLY A 525 -17.63 0.79 35.44
N ALA A 526 -18.22 1.15 36.57
CA ALA A 526 -19.16 0.29 37.26
C ALA A 526 -20.51 0.13 36.52
N ALA A 527 -20.92 1.15 35.77
CA ALA A 527 -22.09 1.11 34.89
C ALA A 527 -21.87 0.44 33.53
N HIS A 528 -20.62 0.11 33.20
CA HIS A 528 -20.25 -0.58 31.95
C HIS A 528 -20.85 -2.00 31.91
N LYS A 529 -21.06 -2.56 30.73
CA LYS A 529 -21.56 -3.94 30.56
C LYS A 529 -20.52 -4.77 29.77
N PRO A 530 -19.86 -5.75 30.38
CA PRO A 530 -19.82 -6.05 31.82
C PRO A 530 -19.16 -4.96 32.65
N PRO A 531 -19.50 -4.83 33.95
CA PRO A 531 -18.92 -3.81 34.81
C PRO A 531 -17.41 -4.04 35.01
N LEU A 532 -16.64 -2.96 35.04
CA LEU A 532 -15.17 -3.00 35.24
C LEU A 532 -14.79 -2.87 36.71
N TYR A 533 -15.55 -2.11 37.47
CA TYR A 533 -15.27 -1.80 38.88
C TYR A 533 -16.44 -2.14 39.76
N ARG A 534 -16.15 -2.49 41.01
CA ARG A 534 -17.12 -2.69 42.09
C ARG A 534 -16.80 -1.79 43.27
N GLN A 535 -17.82 -1.23 43.88
CA GLN A 535 -17.71 -0.46 45.11
C GLN A 535 -18.10 -1.30 46.30
N GLU A 536 -17.26 -1.31 47.33
CA GLU A 536 -17.54 -1.92 48.64
C GLU A 536 -17.30 -0.88 49.74
N GLY A 537 -18.34 -0.31 50.31
CA GLY A 537 -18.26 0.82 51.26
C GLY A 537 -17.63 2.06 50.59
N ALA A 538 -16.56 2.58 51.15
CA ALA A 538 -15.80 3.69 50.59
C ALA A 538 -14.73 3.27 49.57
N LYS A 539 -14.49 1.97 49.42
CA LYS A 539 -13.41 1.42 48.56
C LYS A 539 -13.94 0.91 47.21
N TRP A 540 -13.10 1.00 46.23
CA TRP A 540 -13.33 0.51 44.87
C TRP A 540 -12.35 -0.60 44.55
N GLY A 541 -12.79 -1.64 43.87
CA GLY A 541 -11.97 -2.75 43.41
C GLY A 541 -12.23 -3.06 41.94
N LEU A 542 -11.27 -3.71 41.30
CA LEU A 542 -11.40 -4.23 39.94
C LEU A 542 -12.23 -5.51 39.98
N LEU A 543 -13.28 -5.61 39.17
CA LEU A 543 -13.93 -6.89 38.91
C LEU A 543 -13.04 -7.65 37.93
N SER A 544 -12.47 -8.77 38.39
CA SER A 544 -11.60 -9.61 37.58
C SER A 544 -12.35 -10.11 36.34
N GLN A 545 -12.13 -9.48 35.22
CA GLN A 545 -12.04 -10.21 33.96
C GLN A 545 -10.62 -10.76 33.97
N GLU A 546 -10.42 -12.02 33.58
CA GLU A 546 -9.12 -12.69 33.56
C GLU A 546 -8.00 -11.70 33.18
N THR A 547 -7.22 -11.33 34.17
CA THR A 547 -6.11 -10.40 34.01
C THR A 547 -4.98 -11.14 33.35
N GLY A 548 -5.08 -11.33 32.05
CA GLY A 548 -3.92 -11.61 31.22
C GLY A 548 -3.04 -10.35 31.17
N PHE A 549 -2.38 -10.00 32.24
CA PHE A 549 -1.24 -9.08 32.25
C PHE A 549 0.05 -9.86 32.22
#